data_1b9b63dbfde012c0a6436ee8249914cd
#
_entry.id   1b9b63dbfde012c0a6436ee8249914cd
#
_cell.length_a   1.000
_cell.length_b   1.000
_cell.length_c   1.000
_cell.angle_alpha   90.00
_cell.angle_beta   90.00
_cell.angle_gamma   90.00
#
_symmetry.space_group_name_H-M   'P 1'
#
loop_
_entity.id
_entity.type
_entity.pdbx_description
1 polymer ?
#
loop_
_entity_poly.entity_id
_entity_poly.type
_entity_poly.pdbx_seq_one_letter_code
_entity_poly.pdbx_strand_id
1 'polypeptide(L)'
;GVPVEVLLLGDPARLRGAAKINWEILGRIGVTRRTIRGKSDWERWLRKKPRIRLVLDAILGTGLSGPVREPIRQVIGWLNRLPCEVVAMDLPSGLCADTGRPLGAAVRATRTVACAFPKAGFAGARRYTGRVVVADISFPRVLRP
;
A
#
# COMPACT_ATOMS: atom_id res chain seq x y z
N GLY A 1 -13.82 7.39 17.01
CA GLY A 1 -12.94 6.61 16.13
C GLY A 1 -11.76 7.43 15.62
N VAL A 2 -10.78 6.80 14.99
CA VAL A 2 -9.63 7.48 14.39
C VAL A 2 -10.03 8.06 13.04
N PRO A 3 -9.77 9.36 12.76
CA PRO A 3 -10.03 9.93 11.44
C PRO A 3 -9.19 9.23 10.37
N VAL A 4 -9.86 8.77 9.31
CA VAL A 4 -9.21 8.05 8.20
C VAL A 4 -9.55 8.75 6.88
N GLU A 5 -8.54 8.93 6.03
CA GLU A 5 -8.72 9.36 4.64
C GLU A 5 -8.13 8.30 3.71
N VAL A 6 -8.91 7.88 2.71
CA VAL A 6 -8.47 6.90 1.71
C VAL A 6 -8.14 7.61 0.41
N LEU A 7 -6.90 7.43 -0.08
CA LEU A 7 -6.43 7.95 -1.36
C LEU A 7 -6.44 6.83 -2.39
N LEU A 8 -7.26 6.94 -3.42
CA LEU A 8 -7.22 6.06 -4.59
C LEU A 8 -6.26 6.67 -5.63
N LEU A 9 -5.17 5.96 -5.91
CA LEU A 9 -4.22 6.35 -6.96
C LEU A 9 -4.68 5.77 -8.31
N GLY A 10 -5.53 6.50 -9.01
CA GLY A 10 -6.13 6.07 -10.26
C GLY A 10 -7.56 6.58 -10.44
N ASP A 11 -8.24 6.03 -11.43
CA ASP A 11 -9.63 6.37 -11.73
C ASP A 11 -10.58 5.36 -11.07
N PRO A 12 -11.54 5.79 -10.20
CA PRO A 12 -12.52 4.91 -9.60
C PRO A 12 -13.41 4.19 -10.62
N ALA A 13 -13.63 4.76 -11.80
CA ALA A 13 -14.39 4.12 -12.88
C ALA A 13 -13.69 2.85 -13.43
N ARG A 14 -12.39 2.73 -13.21
CA ARG A 14 -11.58 1.57 -13.63
C ARG A 14 -11.52 0.47 -12.59
N LEU A 15 -12.02 0.68 -11.38
CA LEU A 15 -12.09 -0.35 -10.34
C LEU A 15 -13.01 -1.49 -10.77
N ARG A 16 -12.61 -2.73 -10.45
CA ARG A 16 -13.36 -3.96 -10.74
C ARG A 16 -13.38 -4.86 -9.50
N GLY A 17 -14.30 -5.81 -9.49
CA GLY A 17 -14.42 -6.82 -8.44
C GLY A 17 -14.45 -6.24 -7.03
N ALA A 18 -13.75 -6.88 -6.11
CA ALA A 18 -13.71 -6.50 -4.70
C ALA A 18 -13.25 -5.06 -4.46
N ALA A 19 -12.31 -4.54 -5.26
CA ALA A 19 -11.84 -3.17 -5.12
C ALA A 19 -12.95 -2.14 -5.37
N LYS A 20 -13.81 -2.37 -6.38
CA LYS A 20 -14.99 -1.53 -6.65
C LYS A 20 -15.98 -1.57 -5.50
N ILE A 21 -16.32 -2.78 -5.05
CA ILE A 21 -17.28 -3.00 -3.95
C ILE A 21 -16.80 -2.27 -2.68
N ASN A 22 -15.54 -2.48 -2.29
CA ASN A 22 -14.98 -1.83 -1.09
C ASN A 22 -14.92 -0.31 -1.22
N TRP A 23 -14.62 0.23 -2.41
CA TRP A 23 -14.65 1.67 -2.66
C TRP A 23 -16.06 2.25 -2.46
N GLU A 24 -17.09 1.55 -2.91
CA GLU A 24 -18.50 1.96 -2.72
C GLU A 24 -18.91 1.88 -1.24
N ILE A 25 -18.52 0.79 -0.54
CA ILE A 25 -18.76 0.63 0.90
C ILE A 25 -18.15 1.78 1.70
N LEU A 26 -16.90 2.13 1.44
CA LEU A 26 -16.23 3.26 2.10
C LEU A 26 -17.05 4.56 1.98
N GLY A 27 -17.70 4.78 0.83
CA GLY A 27 -18.57 5.93 0.64
C GLY A 27 -19.86 5.87 1.47
N ARG A 28 -20.47 4.69 1.55
CA ARG A 28 -21.71 4.49 2.31
C ARG A 28 -21.52 4.66 3.81
N ILE A 29 -20.36 4.25 4.33
CA ILE A 29 -20.01 4.40 5.76
C ILE A 29 -19.37 5.76 6.11
N GLY A 30 -19.35 6.71 5.16
CA GLY A 30 -18.90 8.08 5.40
C GLY A 30 -17.38 8.26 5.53
N VAL A 31 -16.55 7.31 5.10
CA VAL A 31 -15.09 7.47 5.09
C VAL A 31 -14.68 8.49 4.04
N THR A 32 -13.83 9.45 4.42
CA THR A 32 -13.29 10.44 3.49
C THR A 32 -12.48 9.75 2.40
N ARG A 33 -12.90 9.92 1.15
CA ARG A 33 -12.24 9.33 -0.03
C ARG A 33 -11.77 10.43 -0.97
N ARG A 34 -10.58 10.25 -1.53
CA ARG A 34 -10.04 11.12 -2.58
C ARG A 34 -9.49 10.30 -3.72
N THR A 35 -9.57 10.86 -4.90
CA THR A 35 -9.02 10.27 -6.12
C THR A 35 -7.82 11.12 -6.56
N ILE A 36 -6.72 10.44 -6.85
CA ILE A 36 -5.48 11.02 -7.37
C ILE A 36 -5.27 10.41 -8.77
N ARG A 37 -5.72 11.09 -9.80
CA ARG A 37 -5.62 10.60 -11.19
C ARG A 37 -4.28 10.92 -11.85
N GLY A 38 -3.53 11.86 -11.28
CA GLY A 38 -2.26 12.28 -11.85
C GLY A 38 -1.50 13.26 -10.97
N LYS A 39 -0.41 13.78 -11.51
CA LYS A 39 0.50 14.68 -10.80
C LYS A 39 -0.19 15.92 -10.24
N SER A 40 -1.09 16.55 -11.00
CA SER A 40 -1.80 17.77 -10.56
C SER A 40 -2.71 17.53 -9.35
N ASP A 41 -3.41 16.37 -9.31
CA ASP A 41 -4.25 16.01 -8.16
C ASP A 41 -3.39 15.74 -6.93
N TRP A 42 -2.25 15.06 -7.12
CA TRP A 42 -1.28 14.79 -6.09
C TRP A 42 -0.71 16.08 -5.48
N GLU A 43 -0.25 17.01 -6.32
CA GLU A 43 0.26 18.30 -5.86
C GLU A 43 -0.80 19.16 -5.15
N ARG A 44 -2.04 19.13 -5.66
CA ARG A 44 -3.17 19.81 -5.02
C ARG A 44 -3.46 19.25 -3.62
N TRP A 45 -3.38 17.93 -3.47
CA TRP A 45 -3.56 17.29 -2.17
C TRP A 45 -2.42 17.64 -1.21
N LEU A 46 -1.17 17.60 -1.66
CA LEU A 46 0.00 17.99 -0.86
C LEU A 46 -0.03 19.43 -0.36
N ARG A 47 -0.57 20.36 -1.17
CA ARG A 47 -0.71 21.77 -0.75
C ARG A 47 -1.58 21.95 0.49
N LYS A 48 -2.45 21.01 0.82
CA LYS A 48 -3.25 21.02 2.04
C LYS A 48 -2.45 20.72 3.30
N LYS A 49 -1.17 20.36 3.17
CA LYS A 49 -0.25 20.00 4.27
C LYS A 49 -0.91 19.01 5.26
N PRO A 50 -1.37 17.85 4.81
CA PRO A 50 -2.08 16.91 5.67
C PRO A 50 -1.20 16.46 6.84
N ARG A 51 -1.76 16.47 8.05
CA ARG A 51 -1.09 15.94 9.25
C ARG A 51 -1.31 14.43 9.29
N ILE A 52 -0.27 13.67 8.98
CA ILE A 52 -0.34 12.22 8.91
C ILE A 52 0.41 11.62 10.10
N ARG A 53 -0.25 10.75 10.85
CA ARG A 53 0.34 10.01 11.98
C ARG A 53 0.70 8.58 11.59
N LEU A 54 -0.04 8.00 10.68
CA LEU A 54 0.12 6.63 10.21
C LEU A 54 -0.30 6.55 8.75
N VAL A 55 0.43 5.79 7.97
CA VAL A 55 0.06 5.42 6.60
C VAL A 55 -0.15 3.91 6.53
N LEU A 56 -1.25 3.49 5.89
CA LEU A 56 -1.41 2.12 5.40
C LEU A 56 -1.07 2.11 3.92
N ASP A 57 0.02 1.43 3.58
CA ASP A 57 0.42 1.19 2.20
C ASP A 57 -0.30 -0.04 1.66
N ALA A 58 -1.25 0.18 0.76
CA ALA A 58 -2.00 -0.83 0.03
C ALA A 58 -2.11 -0.47 -1.46
N ILE A 59 -1.04 0.13 -2.03
CA ILE A 59 -1.06 0.66 -3.40
C ILE A 59 -0.85 -0.45 -4.42
N LEU A 60 0.19 -1.27 -4.24
CA LEU A 60 0.58 -2.36 -5.14
C LEU A 60 0.83 -3.64 -4.34
N GLY A 61 0.31 -4.75 -4.83
CA GLY A 61 0.52 -6.08 -4.25
C GLY A 61 1.45 -6.96 -5.08
N THR A 62 1.34 -8.28 -4.90
CA THR A 62 2.17 -9.32 -5.54
C THR A 62 2.01 -9.40 -7.06
N GLY A 63 0.94 -8.82 -7.63
CA GLY A 63 0.67 -8.81 -9.07
C GLY A 63 1.51 -7.80 -9.88
N LEU A 64 2.46 -7.10 -9.25
CA LEU A 64 3.31 -6.15 -9.95
C LEU A 64 4.34 -6.88 -10.82
N SER A 65 4.22 -6.71 -12.13
CA SER A 65 5.18 -7.19 -13.12
C SER A 65 5.90 -6.00 -13.77
N GLY A 66 7.16 -5.78 -13.41
CA GLY A 66 7.98 -4.71 -13.97
C GLY A 66 8.08 -3.46 -13.08
N PRO A 67 8.78 -2.42 -13.56
CA PRO A 67 9.12 -1.26 -12.74
C PRO A 67 7.91 -0.39 -12.40
N VAL A 68 7.89 0.12 -11.18
CA VAL A 68 6.90 1.10 -10.73
C VAL A 68 6.99 2.38 -11.58
N ARG A 69 5.86 2.78 -12.14
CA ARG A 69 5.73 3.94 -13.03
C ARG A 69 5.12 5.15 -12.29
N GLU A 70 5.23 6.31 -12.92
CA GLU A 70 4.52 7.51 -12.44
C GLU A 70 3.00 7.34 -12.61
N PRO A 71 2.18 7.92 -11.73
CA PRO A 71 2.55 8.78 -10.59
C PRO A 71 2.91 8.02 -9.30
N ILE A 72 2.78 6.69 -9.27
CA ILE A 72 2.97 5.87 -8.05
C ILE A 72 4.42 6.00 -7.54
N ARG A 73 5.40 6.06 -8.44
CA ARG A 73 6.81 6.25 -8.06
C ARG A 73 7.02 7.54 -7.26
N GLN A 74 6.39 8.63 -7.66
CA GLN A 74 6.44 9.91 -6.95
C GLN A 74 5.81 9.80 -5.55
N VAL A 75 4.66 9.10 -5.46
CA VAL A 75 3.97 8.85 -4.18
C VAL A 75 4.86 8.03 -3.25
N ILE A 76 5.46 6.93 -3.72
CA ILE A 76 6.40 6.12 -2.93
C ILE A 76 7.58 6.96 -2.44
N GLY A 77 8.17 7.78 -3.31
CA GLY A 77 9.26 8.68 -2.95
C GLY A 77 8.87 9.68 -1.85
N TRP A 78 7.62 10.14 -1.85
CA TRP A 78 7.10 11.01 -0.81
C TRP A 78 6.83 10.25 0.49
N LEU A 79 6.18 9.07 0.43
CA LEU A 79 5.94 8.22 1.60
C LEU A 79 7.22 7.91 2.36
N ASN A 80 8.29 7.60 1.63
CA ASN A 80 9.60 7.28 2.21
C ASN A 80 10.29 8.45 2.93
N ARG A 81 9.76 9.67 2.82
CA ARG A 81 10.25 10.88 3.52
C ARG A 81 9.36 11.33 4.66
N LEU A 82 8.22 10.67 4.85
CA LEU A 82 7.32 11.04 5.95
C LEU A 82 7.91 10.68 7.31
N PRO A 83 7.81 11.57 8.30
CA PRO A 83 8.26 11.30 9.67
C PRO A 83 7.15 10.58 10.47
N CYS A 84 6.54 9.54 9.90
CA CYS A 84 5.48 8.78 10.55
C CYS A 84 5.61 7.28 10.28
N GLU A 85 4.87 6.48 11.03
CA GLU A 85 4.82 5.04 10.81
C GLU A 85 4.14 4.71 9.47
N VAL A 86 4.76 3.80 8.70
CA VAL A 86 4.19 3.25 7.47
C VAL A 86 4.00 1.76 7.65
N VAL A 87 2.77 1.30 7.59
CA VAL A 87 2.41 -0.12 7.68
C VAL A 87 2.04 -0.61 6.28
N ALA A 88 2.80 -1.56 5.74
CA ALA A 88 2.49 -2.19 4.47
C ALA A 88 1.50 -3.35 4.67
N MET A 89 0.48 -3.39 3.84
CA MET A 89 -0.48 -4.49 3.78
C MET A 89 0.04 -5.56 2.82
N ASP A 90 0.28 -6.74 3.33
CA ASP A 90 0.77 -7.94 2.67
C ASP A 90 2.22 -7.83 2.14
N LEU A 91 2.56 -6.76 1.44
CA LEU A 91 3.86 -6.50 0.81
C LEU A 91 4.07 -5.00 0.65
N PRO A 92 5.26 -4.45 0.97
CA PRO A 92 5.55 -3.05 0.64
C PRO A 92 5.41 -2.79 -0.85
N SER A 93 4.63 -1.77 -1.22
CA SER A 93 4.37 -1.45 -2.62
C SER A 93 5.66 -1.21 -3.40
N GLY A 94 5.79 -1.90 -4.54
CA GLY A 94 6.97 -1.84 -5.39
C GLY A 94 8.10 -2.80 -5.04
N LEU A 95 7.97 -3.62 -3.98
CA LEU A 95 8.90 -4.67 -3.64
C LEU A 95 8.53 -5.96 -4.39
N CYS A 96 9.50 -6.67 -4.94
CA CYS A 96 9.28 -8.00 -5.53
C CYS A 96 9.09 -9.04 -4.42
N ALA A 97 7.96 -9.78 -4.47
CA ALA A 97 7.62 -10.78 -3.47
C ALA A 97 8.62 -11.94 -3.40
N ASP A 98 9.21 -12.32 -4.54
CA ASP A 98 10.11 -13.47 -4.64
C ASP A 98 11.55 -13.12 -4.29
N THR A 99 12.02 -11.96 -4.75
CA THR A 99 13.44 -11.58 -4.62
C THR A 99 13.74 -10.57 -3.53
N GLY A 100 12.72 -9.87 -3.00
CA GLY A 100 12.90 -8.78 -2.05
C GLY A 100 13.59 -7.55 -2.62
N ARG A 101 13.72 -7.46 -3.95
CA ARG A 101 14.32 -6.31 -4.62
C ARG A 101 13.27 -5.28 -5.01
N PRO A 102 13.56 -3.98 -4.91
CA PRO A 102 12.63 -2.96 -5.40
C PRO A 102 12.54 -2.99 -6.93
N LEU A 103 11.34 -2.91 -7.45
CA LEU A 103 11.06 -2.80 -8.88
C LEU A 103 11.04 -1.30 -9.27
N GLY A 104 12.23 -0.70 -9.32
CA GLY A 104 12.44 0.73 -9.61
C GLY A 104 12.22 1.65 -8.43
N ALA A 105 11.20 1.42 -7.61
CA ALA A 105 10.95 2.10 -6.33
C ALA A 105 10.14 1.16 -5.42
N ALA A 106 10.38 1.24 -4.10
CA ALA A 106 9.58 0.52 -3.12
C ALA A 106 9.36 1.35 -1.85
N VAL A 107 8.23 1.15 -1.22
CA VAL A 107 7.91 1.72 0.09
C VAL A 107 8.87 1.14 1.14
N ARG A 108 9.36 2.00 2.03
CA ARG A 108 10.10 1.62 3.23
C ARG A 108 9.13 1.59 4.41
N ALA A 109 8.49 0.45 4.60
CA ALA A 109 7.58 0.28 5.70
C ALA A 109 8.34 0.18 7.04
N THR A 110 7.75 0.69 8.11
CA THR A 110 8.19 0.43 9.48
C THR A 110 7.74 -0.94 9.93
N ARG A 111 6.61 -1.39 9.38
CA ARG A 111 6.01 -2.70 9.64
C ARG A 111 5.31 -3.22 8.39
N THR A 112 5.37 -4.53 8.18
CA THR A 112 4.59 -5.23 7.14
C THR A 112 3.70 -6.27 7.81
N VAL A 113 2.41 -6.22 7.51
CA VAL A 113 1.43 -7.23 7.93
C VAL A 113 1.23 -8.19 6.77
N ALA A 114 1.93 -9.33 6.79
CA ALA A 114 1.83 -10.36 5.77
C ALA A 114 0.58 -11.21 5.97
N CYS A 115 -0.24 -11.37 4.94
CA CYS A 115 -1.44 -12.19 4.97
C CYS A 115 -1.06 -13.67 4.81
N ALA A 116 -1.48 -14.52 5.73
CA ALA A 116 -1.25 -15.95 5.82
C ALA A 116 0.23 -16.35 5.95
N PHE A 117 1.11 -15.91 5.04
CA PHE A 117 2.53 -16.30 5.00
C PHE A 117 3.44 -15.13 4.64
N PRO A 118 4.69 -15.09 5.16
CA PRO A 118 5.70 -14.16 4.70
C PRO A 118 6.08 -14.50 3.25
N LYS A 119 6.43 -13.48 2.46
CA LYS A 119 6.88 -13.70 1.09
C LYS A 119 8.35 -14.12 1.09
N ALA A 120 8.76 -14.96 0.13
CA ALA A 120 10.13 -15.48 0.01
C ALA A 120 11.17 -14.34 0.01
N GLY A 121 10.88 -13.25 -0.69
CA GLY A 121 11.77 -12.10 -0.78
C GLY A 121 11.94 -11.29 0.52
N PHE A 122 11.22 -11.60 1.61
CA PHE A 122 11.37 -10.85 2.85
C PHE A 122 12.69 -11.12 3.59
N ALA A 123 13.30 -12.29 3.36
CA ALA A 123 14.51 -12.72 4.05
C ALA A 123 15.68 -11.70 3.98
N GLY A 124 15.84 -11.02 2.84
CA GLY A 124 16.89 -9.99 2.65
C GLY A 124 16.38 -8.55 2.60
N ALA A 125 15.07 -8.33 2.79
CA ALA A 125 14.41 -7.06 2.46
C ALA A 125 14.03 -6.21 3.69
N ARG A 126 14.65 -6.41 4.87
CA ARG A 126 14.29 -5.72 6.12
C ARG A 126 14.28 -4.19 6.00
N ARG A 127 15.10 -3.62 5.12
CA ARG A 127 15.11 -2.18 4.83
C ARG A 127 13.77 -1.67 4.29
N TYR A 128 13.01 -2.55 3.61
CA TYR A 128 11.71 -2.23 3.01
C TYR A 128 10.55 -2.76 3.84
N THR A 129 10.66 -3.98 4.37
CA THR A 129 9.58 -4.62 5.13
C THR A 129 9.44 -4.10 6.56
N GLY A 130 10.51 -3.55 7.14
CA GLY A 130 10.56 -3.28 8.57
C GLY A 130 10.32 -4.56 9.39
N ARG A 131 9.56 -4.44 10.48
CA ARG A 131 9.12 -5.59 11.27
C ARG A 131 7.99 -6.32 10.55
N VAL A 132 8.18 -7.59 10.22
CA VAL A 132 7.15 -8.43 9.63
C VAL A 132 6.30 -9.08 10.72
N VAL A 133 4.98 -8.98 10.57
CA VAL A 133 3.97 -9.66 11.39
C VAL A 133 3.10 -10.46 10.45
N VAL A 134 2.88 -11.73 10.74
CA VAL A 134 1.99 -12.58 9.95
C VAL A 134 0.59 -12.51 10.54
N ALA A 135 -0.39 -12.10 9.75
CA ALA A 135 -1.79 -12.12 10.12
C ALA A 135 -2.40 -13.48 9.75
N ASP A 136 -3.02 -14.13 10.72
CA ASP A 136 -3.85 -15.30 10.45
C ASP A 136 -5.16 -14.83 9.81
N ILE A 137 -5.35 -15.20 8.55
CA ILE A 137 -6.57 -14.93 7.78
C ILE A 137 -7.44 -16.17 7.64
N SER A 138 -7.33 -17.11 8.59
CA SER A 138 -8.06 -18.39 8.60
C SER A 138 -7.71 -19.28 7.39
N PHE A 139 -6.44 -19.29 6.98
CA PHE A 139 -5.97 -20.15 5.89
C PHE A 139 -6.07 -21.61 6.30
N PRO A 140 -6.69 -22.49 5.48
CA PRO A 140 -6.90 -23.90 5.82
C PRO A 140 -5.59 -24.60 6.17
N ARG A 141 -5.57 -25.33 7.30
CA ARG A 141 -4.34 -25.99 7.80
C ARG A 141 -3.75 -26.96 6.78
N VAL A 142 -4.60 -27.64 5.99
CA VAL A 142 -4.20 -28.61 4.96
C VAL A 142 -3.45 -27.97 3.78
N LEU A 143 -3.52 -26.65 3.63
CA LEU A 143 -2.83 -25.90 2.58
C LEU A 143 -1.61 -25.11 3.10
N ARG A 144 -1.25 -25.31 4.38
CA ARG A 144 -0.02 -24.69 4.93
C ARG A 144 1.20 -25.44 4.40
N PRO A 145 2.22 -24.73 3.88
CA PRO A 145 3.46 -25.36 3.42
C PRO A 145 4.23 -26.02 4.57
#